data_09786c3d75cfefa0ca7d1ca26d40b368
#
_entry.id   09786c3d75cfefa0ca7d1ca26d40b368
#
_cell.length_a   1.000
_cell.length_b   1.000
_cell.length_c   1.000
_cell.angle_alpha   90.00
_cell.angle_beta   90.00
_cell.angle_gamma   90.00
#
_symmetry.space_group_name_H-M   'P 1'
#
loop_
_entity.id
_entity.type
_entity.pdbx_description
1 polymer ?
#
loop_
_entity_poly.entity_id
_entity_poly.type
_entity_poly.pdbx_seq_one_letter_code
_entity_poly.pdbx_strand_id
1 'polypeptide(L)'
;MAMIFGDLLSDFTGLNASGSLWENNIYGDRQLKLKNLILPTITLGLSPMTIIIQLTRSSMLEVLSQDYIRTARAKGLGYYTIVFKHALKNALNPVITAVSGWLASLMAGAFFVESIFGWKGLGSVTINAVLSLDFPVVMGATIFVALVFIITNIFVDIFYAMIDPRVRLK
;
A
#
# COMPACT_ATOMS: atom_id res chain seq x y z
N MET A 1 8.57 13.31 -9.70
CA MET A 1 9.16 12.06 -9.16
C MET A 1 8.79 10.84 -10.01
N ALA A 2 7.51 10.50 -10.23
CA ALA A 2 7.11 9.29 -10.98
C ALA A 2 7.59 9.27 -12.45
N MET A 3 7.57 10.41 -13.19
CA MET A 3 8.11 10.49 -14.56
C MET A 3 9.62 10.26 -14.60
N ILE A 4 10.37 10.88 -13.70
CA ILE A 4 11.84 10.71 -13.62
C ILE A 4 12.20 9.28 -13.27
N PHE A 5 11.42 8.64 -12.37
CA PHE A 5 11.60 7.23 -12.04
C PHE A 5 11.22 6.30 -13.20
N GLY A 6 10.15 6.63 -13.94
CA GLY A 6 9.72 5.83 -15.10
C GLY A 6 10.79 5.79 -16.19
N ASP A 7 11.28 6.96 -16.62
CA ASP A 7 12.20 7.07 -17.74
C ASP A 7 13.63 6.64 -17.36
N LEU A 8 14.16 7.10 -16.23
CA LEU A 8 15.52 6.76 -15.79
C LEU A 8 15.68 5.29 -15.38
N LEU A 9 14.68 4.71 -14.70
CA LEU A 9 14.76 3.30 -14.33
C LEU A 9 14.48 2.35 -15.50
N SER A 10 13.67 2.75 -16.48
CA SER A 10 13.43 1.93 -17.68
C SER A 10 14.72 1.73 -18.47
N ASP A 11 15.51 2.79 -18.64
CA ASP A 11 16.79 2.74 -19.36
C ASP A 11 17.86 1.92 -18.62
N PHE A 12 17.84 1.97 -17.27
CA PHE A 12 18.84 1.26 -16.45
C PHE A 12 18.50 -0.21 -16.22
N THR A 13 17.20 -0.55 -16.11
CA THR A 13 16.76 -1.90 -15.70
C THR A 13 16.18 -2.72 -16.84
N GLY A 14 15.95 -2.14 -18.00
CA GLY A 14 15.26 -2.78 -19.12
C GLY A 14 13.79 -3.11 -18.80
N LEU A 15 13.21 -2.42 -17.80
CA LEU A 15 11.80 -2.51 -17.45
C LEU A 15 11.03 -1.48 -18.28
N ASN A 16 9.87 -1.87 -18.80
CA ASN A 16 9.05 -0.94 -19.58
C ASN A 16 8.51 0.17 -18.69
N ALA A 17 8.75 1.43 -19.08
CA ALA A 17 8.23 2.61 -18.38
C ALA A 17 6.70 2.74 -18.51
N SER A 18 6.10 2.16 -19.53
CA SER A 18 4.67 2.18 -19.77
C SER A 18 4.19 0.83 -20.31
N GLY A 19 2.97 0.45 -19.98
CA GLY A 19 2.36 -0.80 -20.46
C GLY A 19 1.26 -1.31 -19.55
N SER A 20 0.40 -2.16 -20.09
CA SER A 20 -0.65 -2.83 -19.30
C SER A 20 -0.23 -4.25 -18.91
N LEU A 21 -0.96 -4.84 -17.95
CA LEU A 21 -0.75 -6.24 -17.53
C LEU A 21 -0.93 -7.22 -18.70
N TRP A 22 -1.85 -6.87 -19.60
CA TRP A 22 -2.19 -7.66 -20.78
C TRP A 22 -1.82 -6.88 -22.03
N GLU A 23 -0.83 -7.34 -22.76
CA GLU A 23 -0.47 -6.79 -24.06
C GLU A 23 -0.77 -7.80 -25.16
N ASN A 24 -1.27 -7.29 -26.30
CA ASN A 24 -1.46 -8.12 -27.47
C ASN A 24 -0.11 -8.34 -28.16
N ASN A 25 0.22 -9.59 -28.43
CA ASN A 25 1.39 -9.92 -29.25
C ASN A 25 1.10 -9.57 -30.73
N ILE A 26 2.13 -9.56 -31.55
CA ILE A 26 2.04 -9.32 -33.00
C ILE A 26 1.01 -10.25 -33.67
N TYR A 27 0.75 -11.42 -33.09
CA TYR A 27 -0.22 -12.41 -33.55
C TYR A 27 -1.64 -12.24 -32.96
N GLY A 28 -1.87 -11.19 -32.13
CA GLY A 28 -3.20 -10.92 -31.53
C GLY A 28 -3.46 -11.66 -30.21
N ASP A 29 -2.56 -12.52 -29.76
CA ASP A 29 -2.71 -13.23 -28.48
C ASP A 29 -2.40 -12.35 -27.28
N ARG A 30 -3.24 -12.44 -26.25
CA ARG A 30 -3.03 -11.72 -24.98
C ARG A 30 -1.94 -12.39 -24.17
N GLN A 31 -0.83 -11.69 -23.94
CA GLN A 31 0.25 -12.16 -23.08
C GLN A 31 0.33 -11.34 -21.79
N LEU A 32 0.52 -12.06 -20.68
CA LEU A 32 0.68 -11.48 -19.36
C LEU A 32 2.12 -11.02 -19.17
N LYS A 33 2.35 -9.69 -19.04
CA LYS A 33 3.68 -9.10 -18.84
C LYS A 33 3.81 -8.55 -17.42
N LEU A 34 4.20 -9.42 -16.50
CA LEU A 34 4.42 -9.04 -15.08
C LEU A 34 5.52 -7.97 -14.90
N LYS A 35 6.45 -7.85 -15.84
CA LYS A 35 7.51 -6.81 -15.81
C LYS A 35 6.94 -5.41 -15.78
N ASN A 36 5.79 -5.17 -16.43
CA ASN A 36 5.15 -3.85 -16.45
C ASN A 36 4.54 -3.46 -15.10
N LEU A 37 4.36 -4.41 -14.18
CA LEU A 37 3.83 -4.16 -12.83
C LEU A 37 4.89 -3.62 -11.86
N ILE A 38 6.17 -3.92 -12.10
CA ILE A 38 7.26 -3.67 -11.14
C ILE A 38 7.41 -2.18 -10.84
N LEU A 39 7.54 -1.34 -11.89
CA LEU A 39 7.76 0.10 -11.75
C LEU A 39 6.58 0.82 -11.07
N PRO A 40 5.32 0.63 -11.50
CA PRO A 40 4.16 1.22 -10.82
C PRO A 40 4.05 0.79 -9.35
N THR A 41 4.33 -0.49 -9.05
CA THR A 41 4.25 -1.02 -7.68
C THR A 41 5.31 -0.40 -6.78
N ILE A 42 6.56 -0.28 -7.24
CA ILE A 42 7.64 0.36 -6.48
C ILE A 42 7.29 1.84 -6.24
N THR A 43 6.82 2.54 -7.27
CA THR A 43 6.46 3.97 -7.15
C THR A 43 5.34 4.20 -6.13
N LEU A 44 4.29 3.37 -6.15
CA LEU A 44 3.21 3.43 -5.17
C LEU A 44 3.66 3.04 -3.76
N GLY A 45 4.52 2.03 -3.65
CA GLY A 45 4.95 1.48 -2.36
C GLY A 45 5.99 2.32 -1.63
N LEU A 46 6.83 3.07 -2.33
CA LEU A 46 7.90 3.87 -1.71
C LEU A 46 7.35 4.99 -0.81
N SER A 47 6.24 5.61 -1.18
CA SER A 47 5.65 6.71 -0.41
C SER A 47 5.19 6.26 1.00
N PRO A 48 4.35 5.24 1.17
CA PRO A 48 3.95 4.75 2.48
C PRO A 48 5.09 4.07 3.25
N MET A 49 6.06 3.47 2.55
CA MET A 49 7.17 2.75 3.17
C MET A 49 7.97 3.63 4.14
N THR A 50 8.24 4.87 3.79
CA THR A 50 9.00 5.81 4.64
C THR A 50 8.28 6.05 5.97
N ILE A 51 6.97 6.27 5.92
CA ILE A 51 6.16 6.53 7.12
C ILE A 51 6.06 5.28 7.98
N ILE A 52 5.85 4.11 7.37
CA ILE A 52 5.80 2.82 8.07
C ILE A 52 7.11 2.54 8.80
N ILE A 53 8.26 2.78 8.17
CA ILE A 53 9.58 2.60 8.79
C ILE A 53 9.74 3.54 9.98
N GLN A 54 9.42 4.83 9.83
CA GLN A 54 9.53 5.82 10.92
C GLN A 54 8.62 5.46 12.09
N LEU A 55 7.36 5.10 11.81
CA LEU A 55 6.40 4.73 12.83
C LEU A 55 6.80 3.45 13.55
N THR A 56 7.25 2.43 12.81
CA THR A 56 7.74 1.19 13.41
C THR A 56 8.93 1.44 14.32
N ARG A 57 9.87 2.29 13.89
CA ARG A 57 11.04 2.66 14.70
C ARG A 57 10.63 3.37 15.99
N SER A 58 9.76 4.38 15.91
CA SER A 58 9.32 5.14 17.08
C SER A 58 8.55 4.25 18.07
N SER A 59 7.61 3.45 17.60
CA SER A 59 6.88 2.50 18.42
C SER A 59 7.77 1.45 19.07
N MET A 60 8.77 0.93 18.36
CA MET A 60 9.72 -0.02 18.93
C MET A 60 10.55 0.62 20.05
N LEU A 61 11.03 1.84 19.87
CA LEU A 61 11.80 2.54 20.91
C LEU A 61 10.95 2.80 22.15
N GLU A 62 9.69 3.22 21.97
CA GLU A 62 8.76 3.42 23.07
C GLU A 62 8.49 2.13 23.84
N VAL A 63 8.17 1.04 23.14
CA VAL A 63 7.90 -0.27 23.74
C VAL A 63 9.12 -0.83 24.47
N LEU A 64 10.33 -0.69 23.90
CA LEU A 64 11.56 -1.18 24.51
C LEU A 64 11.94 -0.42 25.80
N SER A 65 11.39 0.76 26.03
CA SER A 65 11.59 1.56 27.25
C SER A 65 10.65 1.18 28.40
N GLN A 66 9.61 0.37 28.13
CA GLN A 66 8.58 0.04 29.13
C GLN A 66 9.06 -0.94 30.20
N ASP A 67 8.44 -0.87 31.38
CA ASP A 67 8.86 -1.64 32.57
C ASP A 67 8.72 -3.16 32.41
N TYR A 68 7.72 -3.62 31.63
CA TYR A 68 7.58 -5.06 31.39
C TYR A 68 8.75 -5.64 30.57
N ILE A 69 9.39 -4.84 29.72
CA ILE A 69 10.60 -5.21 29.00
C ILE A 69 11.80 -5.28 29.95
N ARG A 70 11.89 -4.34 30.93
CA ARG A 70 12.91 -4.40 31.98
C ARG A 70 12.76 -5.65 32.84
N THR A 71 11.52 -5.99 33.20
CA THR A 71 11.19 -7.21 33.92
C THR A 71 11.57 -8.47 33.13
N ALA A 72 11.31 -8.49 31.83
CA ALA A 72 11.70 -9.61 30.96
C ALA A 72 13.22 -9.79 30.88
N ARG A 73 13.98 -8.69 30.84
CA ARG A 73 15.46 -8.72 30.92
C ARG A 73 15.95 -9.23 32.26
N ALA A 74 15.35 -8.78 33.37
CA ALA A 74 15.71 -9.23 34.72
C ALA A 74 15.46 -10.74 34.92
N LYS A 75 14.48 -11.31 34.20
CA LYS A 75 14.22 -12.78 34.17
C LYS A 75 15.22 -13.55 33.29
N GLY A 76 16.22 -12.91 32.71
CA GLY A 76 17.25 -13.57 31.90
C GLY A 76 16.81 -13.94 30.48
N LEU A 77 15.72 -13.39 29.98
CA LEU A 77 15.29 -13.67 28.61
C LEU A 77 16.30 -13.09 27.60
N GLY A 78 16.63 -13.88 26.58
CA GLY A 78 17.54 -13.47 25.51
C GLY A 78 16.98 -12.31 24.68
N TYR A 79 17.88 -11.48 24.14
CA TYR A 79 17.56 -10.28 23.36
C TYR A 79 16.55 -10.54 22.23
N TYR A 80 16.75 -11.58 21.43
CA TYR A 80 15.85 -11.92 20.33
C TYR A 80 14.43 -12.29 20.81
N THR A 81 14.32 -12.99 21.93
CA THR A 81 13.03 -13.33 22.52
C THR A 81 12.29 -12.07 22.99
N ILE A 82 13.00 -11.12 23.61
CA ILE A 82 12.44 -9.85 24.04
C ILE A 82 11.96 -9.05 22.84
N VAL A 83 12.78 -8.92 21.80
CA VAL A 83 12.45 -8.12 20.61
C VAL A 83 11.27 -8.72 19.84
N PHE A 84 11.36 -9.98 19.42
CA PHE A 84 10.36 -10.56 18.52
C PHE A 84 9.10 -11.02 19.23
N LYS A 85 9.19 -11.55 20.44
CA LYS A 85 8.02 -12.11 21.15
C LYS A 85 7.30 -11.07 22.03
N HIS A 86 8.03 -10.14 22.64
CA HIS A 86 7.45 -9.19 23.60
C HIS A 86 7.34 -7.76 23.04
N ALA A 87 8.38 -7.25 22.37
CA ALA A 87 8.35 -5.87 21.90
C ALA A 87 7.62 -5.69 20.57
N LEU A 88 7.96 -6.49 19.56
CA LEU A 88 7.45 -6.33 18.20
C LEU A 88 5.91 -6.45 18.16
N LYS A 89 5.34 -7.43 18.88
CA LYS A 89 3.89 -7.62 18.91
C LYS A 89 3.14 -6.37 19.36
N ASN A 90 3.65 -5.67 20.37
CA ASN A 90 3.02 -4.46 20.90
C ASN A 90 3.35 -3.22 20.04
N ALA A 91 4.56 -3.16 19.47
CA ALA A 91 4.99 -2.07 18.62
C ALA A 91 4.28 -2.06 17.26
N LEU A 92 3.75 -3.19 16.79
CA LEU A 92 3.03 -3.27 15.52
C LEU A 92 1.61 -2.70 15.59
N ASN A 93 0.99 -2.57 16.77
CA ASN A 93 -0.38 -2.06 16.88
C ASN A 93 -0.58 -0.69 16.21
N PRO A 94 0.19 0.37 16.51
CA PRO A 94 0.03 1.66 15.84
C PRO A 94 0.42 1.60 14.36
N VAL A 95 1.33 0.68 13.96
CA VAL A 95 1.72 0.48 12.57
C VAL A 95 0.57 -0.12 11.75
N ILE A 96 -0.12 -1.12 12.29
CA ILE A 96 -1.28 -1.75 11.64
C ILE A 96 -2.39 -0.72 11.42
N THR A 97 -2.67 0.11 12.44
CA THR A 97 -3.65 1.20 12.32
C THR A 97 -3.27 2.20 11.23
N ALA A 98 -2.00 2.60 11.14
CA ALA A 98 -1.52 3.50 10.11
C ALA A 98 -1.60 2.88 8.71
N VAL A 99 -1.20 1.62 8.55
CA VAL A 99 -1.28 0.89 7.27
C VAL A 99 -2.73 0.80 6.79
N SER A 100 -3.68 0.59 7.69
CA SER A 100 -5.10 0.57 7.37
C SER A 100 -5.58 1.89 6.76
N GLY A 101 -5.21 3.03 7.35
CA GLY A 101 -5.52 4.35 6.79
C GLY A 101 -4.83 4.59 5.43
N TRP A 102 -3.62 4.05 5.24
CA TRP A 102 -2.89 4.19 3.98
C TRP A 102 -3.46 3.39 2.82
N LEU A 103 -4.08 2.23 3.05
CA LEU A 103 -4.75 1.47 2.00
C LEU A 103 -5.79 2.31 1.25
N ALA A 104 -6.53 3.12 1.98
CA ALA A 104 -7.48 4.06 1.43
C ALA A 104 -6.81 5.15 0.57
N SER A 105 -5.71 5.73 1.06
CA SER A 105 -4.94 6.75 0.37
C SER A 105 -4.24 6.22 -0.89
N LEU A 106 -3.80 4.95 -0.88
CA LEU A 106 -3.20 4.29 -2.04
C LEU A 106 -4.16 4.21 -3.22
N MET A 107 -5.45 4.02 -2.97
CA MET A 107 -6.46 4.02 -4.04
C MET A 107 -6.52 5.38 -4.74
N ALA A 108 -6.47 6.49 -4.00
CA ALA A 108 -6.41 7.83 -4.59
C ALA A 108 -5.09 8.07 -5.34
N GLY A 109 -3.95 7.61 -4.80
CA GLY A 109 -2.64 7.71 -5.45
C GLY A 109 -2.51 6.87 -6.73
N ALA A 110 -3.24 5.76 -6.81
CA ALA A 110 -3.24 4.88 -7.98
C ALA A 110 -3.70 5.60 -9.25
N PHE A 111 -4.64 6.56 -9.16
CA PHE A 111 -5.10 7.34 -10.31
C PHE A 111 -3.98 8.02 -11.08
N PHE A 112 -3.08 8.70 -10.36
CA PHE A 112 -1.94 9.40 -10.97
C PHE A 112 -0.90 8.42 -11.52
N VAL A 113 -0.63 7.34 -10.78
CA VAL A 113 0.33 6.32 -11.22
C VAL A 113 -0.18 5.60 -12.47
N GLU A 114 -1.45 5.23 -12.53
CA GLU A 114 -2.06 4.64 -13.73
C GLU A 114 -1.94 5.56 -14.94
N SER A 115 -2.19 6.86 -14.77
CA SER A 115 -2.07 7.83 -15.85
C SER A 115 -0.62 8.01 -16.33
N ILE A 116 0.35 8.06 -15.41
CA ILE A 116 1.77 8.27 -15.73
C ILE A 116 2.37 7.04 -16.43
N PHE A 117 2.05 5.85 -15.93
CA PHE A 117 2.58 4.60 -16.48
C PHE A 117 1.75 4.01 -17.64
N GLY A 118 0.71 4.74 -18.10
CA GLY A 118 -0.17 4.28 -19.19
C GLY A 118 -0.96 3.01 -18.85
N TRP A 119 -1.17 2.76 -17.55
CA TRP A 119 -1.90 1.61 -17.06
C TRP A 119 -3.39 1.76 -17.26
N LYS A 120 -4.02 0.80 -17.92
CA LYS A 120 -5.47 0.82 -18.18
C LYS A 120 -6.24 0.34 -16.95
N GLY A 121 -6.43 1.25 -15.98
CA GLY A 121 -7.19 1.00 -14.76
C GLY A 121 -8.31 2.02 -14.57
N LEU A 122 -8.94 1.99 -13.39
CA LEU A 122 -10.04 2.89 -13.03
C LEU A 122 -9.63 4.35 -13.06
N GLY A 123 -8.40 4.66 -12.68
CA GLY A 123 -7.87 6.02 -12.71
C GLY A 123 -7.81 6.56 -14.11
N SER A 124 -7.27 5.80 -15.06
CA SER A 124 -7.18 6.23 -16.47
C SER A 124 -8.55 6.40 -17.10
N VAL A 125 -9.52 5.54 -16.79
CA VAL A 125 -10.92 5.66 -17.26
C VAL A 125 -11.54 6.93 -16.71
N THR A 126 -11.37 7.20 -15.40
CA THR A 126 -11.93 8.40 -14.75
C THR A 126 -11.32 9.69 -15.30
N ILE A 127 -9.98 9.74 -15.48
CA ILE A 127 -9.32 10.92 -16.05
C ILE A 127 -9.81 11.18 -17.47
N ASN A 128 -9.91 10.16 -18.32
CA ASN A 128 -10.41 10.31 -19.67
C ASN A 128 -11.89 10.78 -19.70
N ALA A 129 -12.72 10.27 -18.80
CA ALA A 129 -14.11 10.70 -18.67
C ALA A 129 -14.23 12.16 -18.22
N VAL A 130 -13.38 12.61 -17.31
CA VAL A 130 -13.32 14.03 -16.91
C VAL A 130 -12.90 14.91 -18.09
N LEU A 131 -11.88 14.51 -18.83
CA LEU A 131 -11.40 15.27 -20.00
C LEU A 131 -12.43 15.32 -21.14
N SER A 132 -13.24 14.27 -21.30
CA SER A 132 -14.31 14.20 -22.30
C SER A 132 -15.67 14.73 -21.80
N LEU A 133 -15.72 15.25 -20.56
CA LEU A 133 -16.94 15.74 -19.88
C LEU A 133 -18.06 14.68 -19.81
N ASP A 134 -17.69 13.41 -19.70
CA ASP A 134 -18.61 12.29 -19.54
C ASP A 134 -18.99 12.12 -18.05
N PHE A 135 -19.95 12.93 -17.61
CA PHE A 135 -20.42 12.93 -16.22
C PHE A 135 -20.95 11.58 -15.72
N PRO A 136 -21.74 10.81 -16.49
CA PRO A 136 -22.19 9.49 -16.08
C PRO A 136 -21.05 8.53 -15.70
N VAL A 137 -19.98 8.49 -16.49
CA VAL A 137 -18.82 7.64 -16.22
C VAL A 137 -18.04 8.13 -15.01
N VAL A 138 -17.86 9.45 -14.85
CA VAL A 138 -17.20 10.04 -13.67
C VAL A 138 -17.97 9.70 -12.40
N MET A 139 -19.28 9.86 -12.39
CA MET A 139 -20.12 9.51 -11.24
C MET A 139 -20.06 8.02 -10.92
N GLY A 140 -20.19 7.16 -11.93
CA GLY A 140 -20.08 5.71 -11.77
C GLY A 140 -18.74 5.27 -11.19
N ALA A 141 -17.64 5.80 -11.70
CA ALA A 141 -16.30 5.53 -11.21
C ALA A 141 -16.12 5.98 -9.75
N THR A 142 -16.62 7.17 -9.41
CA THR A 142 -16.54 7.70 -8.04
C THR A 142 -17.32 6.84 -7.05
N ILE A 143 -18.55 6.45 -7.39
CA ILE A 143 -19.37 5.57 -6.56
C ILE A 143 -18.67 4.21 -6.37
N PHE A 144 -18.12 3.65 -7.45
CA PHE A 144 -17.42 2.38 -7.40
C PHE A 144 -16.20 2.45 -6.48
N VAL A 145 -15.36 3.49 -6.60
CA VAL A 145 -14.20 3.70 -5.72
C VAL A 145 -14.63 3.87 -4.27
N ALA A 146 -15.68 4.65 -4.01
CA ALA A 146 -16.21 4.83 -2.66
C ALA A 146 -16.69 3.51 -2.04
N LEU A 147 -17.35 2.66 -2.84
CA LEU A 147 -17.83 1.35 -2.40
C LEU A 147 -16.67 0.42 -2.07
N VAL A 148 -15.66 0.33 -2.95
CA VAL A 148 -14.45 -0.45 -2.72
C VAL A 148 -13.71 0.04 -1.48
N PHE A 149 -13.62 1.36 -1.29
CA PHE A 149 -13.03 1.98 -0.11
C PHE A 149 -13.74 1.55 1.20
N ILE A 150 -15.09 1.62 1.23
CA ILE A 150 -15.88 1.19 2.39
C ILE A 150 -15.64 -0.29 2.69
N ILE A 151 -15.71 -1.14 1.66
CA ILE A 151 -15.49 -2.58 1.82
C ILE A 151 -14.09 -2.86 2.35
N THR A 152 -13.07 -2.20 1.79
CA THR A 152 -11.67 -2.36 2.25
C THR A 152 -11.51 -1.96 3.70
N ASN A 153 -12.10 -0.83 4.14
CA ASN A 153 -12.03 -0.41 5.54
C ASN A 153 -12.73 -1.43 6.47
N ILE A 154 -13.88 -1.97 6.09
CA ILE A 154 -14.57 -3.01 6.88
C ILE A 154 -13.67 -4.24 7.04
N PHE A 155 -13.04 -4.71 5.95
CA PHE A 155 -12.10 -5.83 6.03
C PHE A 155 -10.92 -5.53 6.96
N VAL A 156 -10.34 -4.34 6.85
CA VAL A 156 -9.25 -3.91 7.69
C VAL A 156 -9.66 -3.88 9.17
N ASP A 157 -10.83 -3.34 9.49
CA ASP A 157 -11.35 -3.30 10.86
C ASP A 157 -11.58 -4.70 11.43
N ILE A 158 -12.09 -5.62 10.61
CA ILE A 158 -12.23 -7.04 11.00
C ILE A 158 -10.86 -7.66 11.27
N PHE A 159 -9.88 -7.47 10.38
CA PHE A 159 -8.51 -7.96 10.59
C PHE A 159 -7.90 -7.36 11.86
N TYR A 160 -8.12 -6.07 12.10
CA TYR A 160 -7.64 -5.41 13.30
C TYR A 160 -8.25 -6.00 14.57
N ALA A 161 -9.58 -6.23 14.59
CA ALA A 161 -10.28 -6.86 15.71
C ALA A 161 -9.80 -8.31 15.97
N MET A 162 -9.35 -9.03 14.93
CA MET A 162 -8.79 -10.37 15.08
C MET A 162 -7.37 -10.36 15.67
N ILE A 163 -6.57 -9.33 15.39
CA ILE A 163 -5.18 -9.23 15.85
C ILE A 163 -5.12 -8.64 17.27
N ASP A 164 -5.97 -7.65 17.57
CA ASP A 164 -6.06 -7.04 18.90
C ASP A 164 -7.44 -7.28 19.54
N PRO A 165 -7.58 -8.33 20.38
CA PRO A 165 -8.85 -8.65 21.05
C PRO A 165 -9.28 -7.58 22.08
N ARG A 166 -8.48 -6.54 22.32
CA ARG A 166 -8.82 -5.42 23.21
C ARG A 166 -9.71 -4.38 22.53
N VAL A 167 -9.72 -4.36 21.19
CA VAL A 167 -10.62 -3.51 20.41
C VAL A 167 -11.96 -4.21 20.30
N ARG A 168 -12.80 -4.08 21.32
CA ARG A 168 -14.22 -4.47 21.21
C ARG A 168 -14.91 -3.39 20.36
N LEU A 169 -15.46 -3.83 19.24
CA LEU A 169 -16.40 -3.03 18.46
C LEU A 169 -17.50 -2.54 19.42
N LYS A 170 -17.55 -1.24 19.68
CA LYS A 170 -18.68 -0.58 20.34
C LYS A 170 -19.69 -0.16 19.31
#